data_faf7e1b974eb779dc371f042e9d94579
#
_entry.id   faf7e1b974eb779dc371f042e9d94579
#
_cell.length_a   1.000
_cell.length_b   1.000
_cell.length_c   1.000
_cell.angle_alpha   90.00
_cell.angle_beta   90.00
_cell.angle_gamma   90.00
#
_symmetry.space_group_name_H-M   'P 1'
#
loop_
_entity.id
_entity.type
_entity.pdbx_description
1 polymer ?
#
loop_
_entity_poly.entity_id
_entity_poly.type
_entity_poly.pdbx_seq_one_letter_code
_entity_poly.pdbx_strand_id
1 'polypeptide(L)'
;MLNKNNFSLNSKKYYQNLKKAEKIFKILRFFLKNFKIPLLESYGKNYHFDFSEETVKKFSKYKNIIIIGMGGSILGTKSIYSFLKKKIKKDVFFFDNLDPNLHLLFKKVKNLQNSCFIVVSKSGNTIET
;
A
#
# COMPACT_ATOMS: atom_id res chain seq x y z
N MET A 1 -23.48 -18.54 4.70
CA MET A 1 -24.57 -17.89 5.46
C MET A 1 -23.97 -17.29 6.72
N LEU A 2 -23.81 -15.97 6.76
CA LEU A 2 -23.37 -15.27 7.97
C LEU A 2 -24.54 -15.23 8.95
N ASN A 3 -24.32 -15.77 10.14
CA ASN A 3 -25.32 -15.90 11.19
C ASN A 3 -25.76 -14.49 11.67
N LYS A 4 -26.98 -14.09 11.36
CA LYS A 4 -27.56 -12.76 11.66
C LYS A 4 -27.78 -12.48 13.16
N ASN A 5 -27.47 -13.42 14.05
CA ASN A 5 -27.92 -13.36 15.44
C ASN A 5 -26.90 -12.82 16.47
N ASN A 6 -25.71 -12.36 16.07
CA ASN A 6 -24.70 -11.93 17.04
C ASN A 6 -24.46 -10.41 17.12
N PHE A 7 -25.27 -9.57 16.47
CA PHE A 7 -25.22 -8.13 16.64
C PHE A 7 -26.54 -7.63 17.23
N SER A 8 -26.73 -7.79 18.52
CA SER A 8 -27.71 -6.96 19.24
C SER A 8 -27.13 -5.53 19.34
N LEU A 9 -27.25 -4.78 18.25
CA LEU A 9 -26.97 -3.36 18.24
C LEU A 9 -27.93 -2.71 19.23
N ASN A 10 -27.43 -2.24 20.37
CA ASN A 10 -28.17 -1.36 21.25
C ASN A 10 -28.63 -0.16 20.38
N SER A 11 -29.90 -0.18 19.99
CA SER A 11 -30.49 0.74 19.01
C SER A 11 -30.23 2.20 19.39
N LYS A 12 -30.32 2.54 20.69
CA LYS A 12 -30.05 3.90 21.19
C LYS A 12 -28.59 4.33 20.94
N LYS A 13 -27.61 3.45 21.20
CA LYS A 13 -26.19 3.72 20.97
C LYS A 13 -25.86 3.81 19.48
N TYR A 14 -26.50 2.98 18.66
CA TYR A 14 -26.39 3.05 17.21
C TYR A 14 -26.83 4.40 16.65
N TYR A 15 -28.03 4.88 17.00
CA TYR A 15 -28.53 6.17 16.54
C TYR A 15 -27.71 7.36 17.06
N GLN A 16 -27.18 7.28 18.28
CA GLN A 16 -26.25 8.30 18.80
C GLN A 16 -24.96 8.36 17.97
N ASN A 17 -24.38 7.20 17.64
CA ASN A 17 -23.18 7.13 16.81
C ASN A 17 -23.45 7.56 15.37
N LEU A 18 -24.61 7.23 14.81
CA LEU A 18 -25.02 7.69 13.48
C LEU A 18 -25.06 9.22 13.42
N LYS A 19 -25.70 9.88 14.39
CA LYS A 19 -25.72 11.36 14.46
C LYS A 19 -24.31 11.96 14.59
N LYS A 20 -23.41 11.32 15.34
CA LYS A 20 -22.00 11.75 15.41
C LYS A 20 -21.28 11.59 14.06
N ALA A 21 -21.49 10.46 13.40
CA ALA A 21 -20.92 10.20 12.09
C ALA A 21 -21.40 11.20 11.04
N GLU A 22 -22.70 11.56 11.03
CA GLU A 22 -23.25 12.58 10.15
C GLU A 22 -22.59 13.96 10.35
N LYS A 23 -22.35 14.36 11.62
CA LYS A 23 -21.65 15.60 11.92
C LYS A 23 -20.22 15.59 11.38
N ILE A 24 -19.49 14.50 11.64
CA ILE A 24 -18.11 14.33 11.14
C ILE A 24 -18.08 14.35 9.61
N PHE A 25 -19.06 13.70 8.97
CA PHE A 25 -19.14 13.66 7.51
C PHE A 25 -19.44 15.03 6.89
N LYS A 26 -20.27 15.88 7.56
CA LYS A 26 -20.47 17.27 7.14
C LYS A 26 -19.18 18.07 7.21
N ILE A 27 -18.42 17.92 8.30
CA ILE A 27 -17.12 18.58 8.46
C ILE A 27 -16.14 18.10 7.38
N LEU A 28 -16.05 16.79 7.16
CA LEU A 28 -15.19 16.22 6.11
C LEU A 28 -15.55 16.79 4.72
N ARG A 29 -16.84 16.84 4.37
CA ARG A 29 -17.30 17.44 3.10
C ARG A 29 -16.92 18.91 2.96
N PHE A 30 -17.01 19.67 4.06
CA PHE A 30 -16.57 21.07 4.07
C PHE A 30 -15.07 21.18 3.80
N PHE A 31 -14.26 20.35 4.47
CA PHE A 31 -12.81 20.33 4.24
C PHE A 31 -12.47 19.92 2.80
N LEU A 32 -13.10 18.89 2.27
CA LEU A 32 -12.90 18.43 0.90
C LEU A 32 -13.24 19.49 -0.15
N LYS A 33 -14.21 20.37 0.15
CA LYS A 33 -14.64 21.44 -0.76
C LYS A 33 -13.71 22.66 -0.70
N ASN A 34 -13.19 22.99 0.48
CA ASN A 34 -12.52 24.27 0.72
C ASN A 34 -11.00 24.15 0.90
N PHE A 35 -10.50 22.96 1.17
CA PHE A 35 -9.08 22.71 1.42
C PHE A 35 -8.59 21.54 0.56
N LYS A 36 -7.37 21.70 0.03
CA LYS A 36 -6.68 20.61 -0.63
C LYS A 36 -6.14 19.65 0.42
N ILE A 37 -6.54 18.40 0.33
CA ILE A 37 -5.99 17.31 1.16
C ILE A 37 -5.13 16.44 0.26
N PRO A 38 -3.78 16.52 0.35
CA PRO A 38 -2.88 15.86 -0.60
C PRO A 38 -3.13 14.36 -0.75
N LEU A 39 -3.48 13.69 0.38
CA LEU A 39 -3.81 12.27 0.35
C LEU A 39 -5.01 11.96 -0.55
N LEU A 40 -6.02 12.84 -0.57
CA LEU A 40 -7.25 12.64 -1.34
C LEU A 40 -7.11 13.13 -2.79
N GLU A 41 -6.18 14.03 -3.05
CA GLU A 41 -5.84 14.45 -4.42
C GLU A 41 -5.34 13.27 -5.26
N SER A 42 -4.67 12.29 -4.64
CA SER A 42 -4.19 11.08 -5.32
C SER A 42 -5.31 10.21 -5.92
N TYR A 43 -6.56 10.38 -5.47
CA TYR A 43 -7.74 9.73 -6.04
C TYR A 43 -8.40 10.56 -7.16
N GLY A 44 -7.92 11.79 -7.38
CA GLY A 44 -8.45 12.68 -8.42
C GLY A 44 -8.11 12.18 -9.82
N LYS A 45 -9.01 12.42 -10.78
CA LYS A 45 -8.80 12.03 -12.19
C LYS A 45 -7.57 12.71 -12.83
N ASN A 46 -7.15 13.86 -12.30
CA ASN A 46 -6.03 14.66 -12.79
C ASN A 46 -4.75 14.43 -11.98
N TYR A 47 -4.70 13.37 -11.17
CA TYR A 47 -3.50 13.05 -10.43
C TYR A 47 -2.42 12.50 -11.38
N HIS A 48 -1.25 13.11 -11.37
CA HIS A 48 -0.10 12.66 -12.13
C HIS A 48 0.91 12.02 -11.18
N PHE A 49 1.39 10.85 -11.57
CA PHE A 49 2.48 10.19 -10.85
C PHE A 49 3.80 10.89 -11.16
N ASP A 50 4.70 10.94 -10.18
CA ASP A 50 6.03 11.55 -10.32
C ASP A 50 7.02 10.72 -11.16
N PHE A 51 6.56 9.58 -11.69
CA PHE A 51 7.37 8.73 -12.57
C PHE A 51 6.78 8.68 -13.99
N SER A 52 7.66 8.66 -14.98
CA SER A 52 7.28 8.56 -16.38
C SER A 52 7.21 7.10 -16.85
N GLU A 53 6.52 6.87 -17.96
CA GLU A 53 6.53 5.55 -18.64
C GLU A 53 7.95 5.14 -19.05
N GLU A 54 8.82 6.09 -19.39
CA GLU A 54 10.21 5.82 -19.73
C GLU A 54 10.97 5.24 -18.55
N THR A 55 10.72 5.75 -17.32
CA THR A 55 11.26 5.19 -16.10
C THR A 55 10.84 3.73 -15.93
N VAL A 56 9.57 3.43 -16.14
CA VAL A 56 9.07 2.05 -16.06
C VAL A 56 9.73 1.16 -17.12
N LYS A 57 9.84 1.64 -18.36
CA LYS A 57 10.51 0.92 -19.47
C LYS A 57 11.98 0.64 -19.15
N LYS A 58 12.70 1.63 -18.61
CA LYS A 58 14.13 1.49 -18.22
C LYS A 58 14.32 0.35 -17.23
N PHE A 59 13.44 0.19 -16.26
CA PHE A 59 13.53 -0.84 -15.23
C PHE A 59 12.82 -2.15 -15.62
N SER A 60 12.06 -2.17 -16.71
CA SER A 60 11.32 -3.36 -17.17
C SER A 60 12.24 -4.53 -17.58
N LYS A 61 13.50 -4.26 -17.93
CA LYS A 61 14.49 -5.27 -18.31
C LYS A 61 14.88 -6.24 -17.19
N TYR A 62 14.77 -5.82 -15.94
CA TYR A 62 15.14 -6.64 -14.79
C TYR A 62 14.15 -7.77 -14.56
N LYS A 63 14.65 -8.98 -14.36
CA LYS A 63 13.83 -10.17 -14.10
C LYS A 63 13.35 -10.22 -12.67
N ASN A 64 14.23 -9.89 -11.73
CA ASN A 64 13.92 -9.89 -10.31
C ASN A 64 13.55 -8.48 -9.84
N ILE A 65 12.51 -8.36 -9.05
CA ILE A 65 12.12 -7.13 -8.37
C ILE A 65 12.22 -7.37 -6.87
N ILE A 66 13.05 -6.60 -6.21
CA ILE A 66 13.27 -6.68 -4.77
C ILE A 66 12.67 -5.42 -4.15
N ILE A 67 11.67 -5.59 -3.31
CA ILE A 67 10.95 -4.49 -2.68
C ILE A 67 11.30 -4.48 -1.19
N ILE A 68 11.84 -3.35 -0.74
CA ILE A 68 12.27 -3.12 0.64
C ILE A 68 11.39 -2.03 1.24
N GLY A 69 10.76 -2.31 2.37
CA GLY A 69 9.93 -1.33 3.06
C GLY A 69 9.22 -1.95 4.25
N MET A 70 8.80 -1.11 5.19
CA MET A 70 8.18 -1.54 6.43
C MET A 70 6.71 -1.12 6.52
N GLY A 71 5.88 -1.95 7.13
CA GLY A 71 4.49 -1.65 7.44
C GLY A 71 3.70 -1.14 6.23
N GLY A 72 3.11 0.06 6.33
CA GLY A 72 2.30 0.67 5.28
C GLY A 72 3.04 0.90 3.95
N SER A 73 4.37 1.00 3.97
CA SER A 73 5.16 1.20 2.75
C SER A 73 5.20 -0.04 1.85
N ILE A 74 4.93 -1.23 2.37
CA ILE A 74 5.05 -2.48 1.60
C ILE A 74 3.74 -3.28 1.51
N LEU A 75 2.84 -3.15 2.48
CA LEU A 75 1.62 -3.95 2.55
C LEU A 75 0.71 -3.76 1.32
N GLY A 76 0.58 -2.53 0.83
CA GLY A 76 -0.18 -2.25 -0.40
C GLY A 76 0.39 -2.98 -1.61
N THR A 77 1.71 -2.93 -1.78
CA THR A 77 2.40 -3.63 -2.88
C THR A 77 2.26 -5.15 -2.77
N LYS A 78 2.34 -5.71 -1.57
CA LYS A 78 2.10 -7.15 -1.32
C LYS A 78 0.68 -7.55 -1.70
N SER A 79 -0.31 -6.74 -1.37
CA SER A 79 -1.71 -6.99 -1.71
C SER A 79 -1.93 -6.99 -3.21
N ILE A 80 -1.41 -5.98 -3.92
CA ILE A 80 -1.47 -5.89 -5.38
C ILE A 80 -0.76 -7.10 -6.02
N TYR A 81 0.44 -7.43 -5.55
CA TYR A 81 1.17 -8.59 -6.04
C TYR A 81 0.39 -9.88 -5.85
N SER A 82 -0.19 -10.11 -4.68
CA SER A 82 -0.98 -11.31 -4.40
C SER A 82 -2.17 -11.44 -5.34
N PHE A 83 -2.85 -10.33 -5.61
CA PHE A 83 -3.98 -10.29 -6.54
C PHE A 83 -3.55 -10.55 -7.98
N LEU A 84 -2.42 -9.99 -8.42
CA LEU A 84 -1.94 -10.08 -9.79
C LEU A 84 -0.92 -11.21 -10.02
N LYS A 85 -0.58 -12.01 -9.02
CA LYS A 85 0.49 -13.00 -9.06
C LYS A 85 0.48 -13.89 -10.30
N LYS A 86 -0.69 -14.32 -10.74
CA LYS A 86 -0.84 -15.17 -11.94
C LYS A 86 -0.48 -14.46 -13.25
N LYS A 87 -0.51 -13.11 -13.27
CA LYS A 87 -0.20 -12.29 -14.44
C LYS A 87 1.25 -11.79 -14.45
N ILE A 88 1.90 -11.77 -13.28
CA ILE A 88 3.26 -11.27 -13.12
C ILE A 88 4.25 -12.37 -13.50
N LYS A 89 5.07 -12.09 -14.52
CA LYS A 89 6.11 -13.03 -15.03
C LYS A 89 7.49 -12.82 -14.38
N LYS A 90 7.60 -11.85 -13.47
CA LYS A 90 8.85 -11.50 -12.78
C LYS A 90 8.89 -12.17 -11.41
N ASP A 91 10.09 -12.48 -10.96
CA ASP A 91 10.30 -12.95 -9.59
C ASP A 91 10.30 -11.73 -8.65
N VAL A 92 9.37 -11.72 -7.69
CA VAL A 92 9.21 -10.59 -6.75
C VAL A 92 9.51 -11.05 -5.34
N PHE A 93 10.41 -10.33 -4.69
CA PHE A 93 10.88 -10.60 -3.33
C PHE A 93 10.54 -9.40 -2.43
N PHE A 94 10.06 -9.67 -1.23
CA PHE A 94 9.68 -8.64 -0.27
C PHE A 94 10.57 -8.75 0.97
N PHE A 95 11.19 -7.63 1.32
CA PHE A 95 11.97 -7.43 2.53
C PHE A 95 11.21 -6.44 3.41
N ASP A 96 10.44 -6.95 4.36
CA ASP A 96 9.47 -6.20 5.14
C ASP A 96 9.63 -6.34 6.66
N ASN A 97 10.69 -6.99 7.08
CA ASN A 97 11.05 -7.16 8.47
C ASN A 97 12.57 -7.32 8.64
N LEU A 98 13.03 -7.19 9.87
CA LEU A 98 14.42 -7.46 10.26
C LEU A 98 14.58 -8.91 10.73
N ASP A 99 14.10 -9.86 9.92
CA ASP A 99 14.26 -11.28 10.24
C ASP A 99 15.75 -11.67 10.22
N PRO A 100 16.27 -12.33 11.25
CA PRO A 100 17.65 -12.87 11.25
C PRO A 100 17.95 -13.76 10.03
N ASN A 101 16.91 -14.33 9.43
CA ASN A 101 17.03 -15.19 8.24
C ASN A 101 16.95 -14.44 6.90
N LEU A 102 17.05 -13.10 6.89
CA LEU A 102 17.09 -12.30 5.65
C LEU A 102 18.11 -12.83 4.64
N HIS A 103 19.26 -13.31 5.11
CA HIS A 103 20.28 -13.92 4.25
C HIS A 103 19.75 -15.11 3.45
N LEU A 104 18.79 -15.87 3.96
CA LEU A 104 18.16 -16.97 3.23
C LEU A 104 17.24 -16.49 2.11
N LEU A 105 16.59 -15.32 2.30
CA LEU A 105 15.82 -14.68 1.23
C LEU A 105 16.75 -14.20 0.11
N PHE A 106 17.89 -13.60 0.44
CA PHE A 106 18.88 -13.18 -0.56
C PHE A 106 19.43 -14.37 -1.36
N LYS A 107 19.64 -15.52 -0.72
CA LYS A 107 20.07 -16.74 -1.42
C LYS A 107 19.05 -17.23 -2.46
N LYS A 108 17.75 -16.91 -2.30
CA LYS A 108 16.71 -17.24 -3.28
C LYS A 108 16.79 -16.38 -4.53
N VAL A 109 17.42 -15.19 -4.44
CA VAL A 109 17.60 -14.30 -5.59
C VAL A 109 18.78 -14.79 -6.41
N LYS A 110 18.50 -15.58 -7.45
CA LYS A 110 19.52 -16.29 -8.24
C LYS A 110 20.49 -15.38 -9.01
N ASN A 111 20.12 -14.15 -9.30
CA ASN A 111 20.97 -13.23 -10.08
C ASN A 111 20.72 -11.79 -9.64
N LEU A 112 21.57 -11.30 -8.74
CA LEU A 112 21.49 -9.93 -8.23
C LEU A 112 21.76 -8.88 -9.31
N GLN A 113 22.59 -9.17 -10.30
CA GLN A 113 22.88 -8.25 -11.40
C GLN A 113 21.65 -8.00 -12.29
N ASN A 114 20.75 -8.98 -12.36
CA ASN A 114 19.47 -8.86 -13.08
C ASN A 114 18.31 -8.52 -12.16
N SER A 115 18.57 -7.74 -11.11
CA SER A 115 17.61 -7.37 -10.08
C SER A 115 17.45 -5.86 -9.99
N CYS A 116 16.19 -5.41 -9.86
CA CYS A 116 15.84 -4.04 -9.55
C CYS A 116 15.45 -3.95 -8.07
N PHE A 117 16.09 -3.06 -7.33
CA PHE A 117 15.79 -2.78 -5.95
C PHE A 117 14.88 -1.56 -5.87
N ILE A 118 13.75 -1.69 -5.19
CA ILE A 118 12.79 -0.62 -4.93
C ILE A 118 12.69 -0.44 -3.43
N VAL A 119 13.21 0.68 -2.93
CA VAL A 119 13.13 1.04 -1.51
C VAL A 119 11.98 2.01 -1.32
N VAL A 120 11.06 1.68 -0.43
CA VAL A 120 9.85 2.47 -0.16
C VAL A 120 9.84 2.95 1.27
N SER A 121 9.98 4.26 1.48
CA SER A 121 9.88 4.90 2.78
C SER A 121 9.10 6.21 2.64
N LYS A 122 8.18 6.49 3.58
CA LYS A 122 7.44 7.75 3.61
C LYS A 122 8.31 8.92 4.09
N SER A 123 9.08 8.71 5.14
CA SER A 123 9.89 9.76 5.80
C SER A 123 11.33 9.79 5.32
N GLY A 124 11.82 8.71 4.72
CA GLY A 124 13.24 8.48 4.46
C GLY A 124 14.09 8.21 5.71
N ASN A 125 13.49 8.27 6.90
CA ASN A 125 14.19 8.12 8.19
C ASN A 125 13.82 6.83 8.93
N THR A 126 13.20 5.87 8.26
CA THR A 126 12.88 4.57 8.85
C THR A 126 14.18 3.79 9.01
N ILE A 127 14.58 3.53 10.26
CA ILE A 127 15.88 2.88 10.59
C ILE A 127 15.97 1.49 9.96
N GLU A 128 14.85 0.79 9.84
CA GLU A 128 14.77 -0.57 9.30
C GLU A 128 14.78 -0.60 7.76
N THR A 129 14.68 0.55 7.10
CA THR A 129 14.68 0.65 5.64
C THR A 129 15.99 1.25 5.15
#